data_2793666ddff68214984bbd2497787b83
#
_entry.id   2793666ddff68214984bbd2497787b83
#
_cell.length_a   1.000
_cell.length_b   1.000
_cell.length_c   1.000
_cell.angle_alpha   90.00
_cell.angle_beta   90.00
_cell.angle_gamma   90.00
#
_symmetry.space_group_name_H-M   'P 1'
#
loop_
_entity.id
_entity.type
_entity.pdbx_description
1 polymer ?
#
loop_
_entity_poly.entity_id
_entity_poly.type
_entity_poly.pdbx_seq_one_letter_code
_entity_poly.pdbx_strand_id
1 'polypeptide(L)'
;RCREYDNLEIIVGNLNDIKFEQKYDYITLIGVLEYQNNFTDSENPFKDFLDKIRKLLKPEGKLLIAIENKYGLKYWCGVPEDHSGIPFDGIGNYKYSNVARTFSKQELDSIIKSSGFDSTYFYYPLPDYKMPQVIYSEEYLPRNGSMDNWIPYYVPNNKSMVTDEQHLYNDLINNHVFEFFANSFLVECSESITEDERITYAVASPFRNAEYDLTTVYSNKAGFCKIADSKSVNTLQMIDMNHKELLLKGLHISNTKVDNNILYTETVKGTPLTEVLTEAYKSKNKELVYSIWDDIYEEIKRSSDESAALNDIFNSSEEFALEKIDSEDKILCNAFIDMIHKNCFVDKNNHYIWIDQEWRLNDVPASYILFHNIIELHSSNEWINTYITIEEVLQHYNLIDKSTCYFNLWNVFLNTVQNRYSAWNYRQLSEFGQDVIKDNVVLLFNNLSKSDKKVVLNQTQKEINAILQEGTVEHLISYMDTLSDETILKEVPELPQFMVRYLKANELDKQAMKLRVKSYQDIVNIVK
;
A
#
# COMPACT_ATOMS: atom_id res chain seq x y z
N ARG A 1 -21.41 -19.46 -4.61
CA ARG A 1 -20.02 -19.47 -4.08
C ARG A 1 -19.93 -19.97 -2.62
N CYS A 2 -21.01 -19.87 -1.81
CA CYS A 2 -20.94 -20.15 -0.36
C CYS A 2 -21.67 -21.45 0.05
N ARG A 3 -22.06 -22.32 -0.86
CA ARG A 3 -22.83 -23.55 -0.58
C ARG A 3 -22.03 -24.65 0.14
N GLU A 4 -20.72 -24.49 0.24
CA GLU A 4 -19.81 -25.49 0.81
C GLU A 4 -19.48 -25.25 2.29
N TYR A 5 -20.06 -24.19 2.90
CA TYR A 5 -19.78 -23.84 4.29
C TYR A 5 -21.00 -24.15 5.18
N ASP A 6 -20.86 -25.14 6.05
CA ASP A 6 -21.91 -25.56 6.99
C ASP A 6 -22.21 -24.55 8.10
N ASN A 7 -21.31 -23.58 8.29
CA ASN A 7 -21.41 -22.53 9.31
C ASN A 7 -21.86 -21.17 8.73
N LEU A 8 -22.37 -21.14 7.50
CA LEU A 8 -22.80 -19.92 6.82
C LEU A 8 -24.28 -20.02 6.43
N GLU A 9 -25.09 -19.08 6.91
CA GLU A 9 -26.46 -18.87 6.49
C GLU A 9 -26.57 -17.59 5.65
N ILE A 10 -27.25 -17.67 4.51
CA ILE A 10 -27.49 -16.53 3.62
C ILE A 10 -28.99 -16.24 3.58
N ILE A 11 -29.37 -15.05 4.03
CA ILE A 11 -30.74 -14.56 4.01
C ILE A 11 -30.84 -13.45 2.97
N VAL A 12 -31.81 -13.57 2.05
CA VAL A 12 -32.04 -12.58 1.01
C VAL A 12 -33.31 -11.80 1.34
N GLY A 13 -33.20 -10.48 1.47
CA GLY A 13 -34.34 -9.61 1.77
C GLY A 13 -33.91 -8.23 2.24
N ASN A 14 -34.88 -7.33 2.43
CA ASN A 14 -34.61 -6.06 3.09
C ASN A 14 -34.41 -6.32 4.59
N LEU A 15 -33.27 -5.92 5.13
CA LEU A 15 -32.93 -6.11 6.54
C LEU A 15 -33.99 -5.49 7.48
N ASN A 16 -34.67 -4.43 7.03
CA ASN A 16 -35.74 -3.80 7.80
C ASN A 16 -36.97 -4.72 8.01
N ASP A 17 -37.19 -5.69 7.15
CA ASP A 17 -38.33 -6.61 7.17
C ASP A 17 -37.98 -7.95 7.82
N ILE A 18 -36.70 -8.24 8.03
CA ILE A 18 -36.23 -9.51 8.62
C ILE A 18 -36.37 -9.47 10.15
N LYS A 19 -36.91 -10.53 10.72
CA LYS A 19 -36.97 -10.74 12.16
C LYS A 19 -35.87 -11.73 12.55
N PHE A 20 -34.96 -11.29 13.41
CA PHE A 20 -33.91 -12.12 13.98
C PHE A 20 -34.35 -12.63 15.33
N GLU A 21 -34.18 -13.93 15.58
CA GLU A 21 -34.54 -14.58 16.84
C GLU A 21 -33.42 -14.60 17.88
N GLN A 22 -32.18 -14.38 17.41
CA GLN A 22 -30.98 -14.47 18.26
C GLN A 22 -30.22 -13.13 18.29
N LYS A 23 -29.37 -13.02 19.31
CA LYS A 23 -28.42 -11.91 19.47
C LYS A 23 -27.02 -12.36 19.09
N TYR A 24 -26.21 -11.42 18.62
CA TYR A 24 -24.90 -11.65 18.05
C TYR A 24 -23.79 -11.02 18.90
N ASP A 25 -22.62 -11.65 18.92
CA ASP A 25 -21.42 -11.11 19.55
C ASP A 25 -20.83 -9.99 18.68
N TYR A 26 -20.89 -10.18 17.36
CA TYR A 26 -20.43 -9.20 16.37
C TYR A 26 -21.47 -9.00 15.28
N ILE A 27 -21.64 -7.75 14.89
CA ILE A 27 -22.38 -7.37 13.67
C ILE A 27 -21.47 -6.49 12.84
N THR A 28 -21.42 -6.71 11.52
CA THR A 28 -20.62 -5.89 10.59
C THR A 28 -21.53 -5.22 9.57
N LEU A 29 -21.34 -3.92 9.37
CA LEU A 29 -21.98 -3.12 8.32
C LEU A 29 -20.88 -2.61 7.39
N ILE A 30 -20.61 -3.34 6.33
CA ILE A 30 -19.54 -3.02 5.38
C ILE A 30 -20.16 -2.49 4.11
N GLY A 31 -20.11 -1.17 3.89
CA GLY A 31 -20.75 -0.52 2.75
C GLY A 31 -22.27 -0.71 2.77
N VAL A 32 -22.93 -0.46 3.90
CA VAL A 32 -24.37 -0.72 4.10
C VAL A 32 -25.10 0.49 4.68
N LEU A 33 -24.49 1.19 5.62
CA LEU A 33 -25.13 2.28 6.35
C LEU A 33 -25.54 3.43 5.43
N GLU A 34 -24.70 3.77 4.47
CA GLU A 34 -24.86 4.87 3.54
C GLU A 34 -26.13 4.82 2.69
N TYR A 35 -26.70 3.60 2.51
CA TYR A 35 -27.88 3.38 1.69
C TYR A 35 -29.21 3.46 2.44
N GLN A 36 -29.20 3.63 3.78
CA GLN A 36 -30.42 3.47 4.58
C GLN A 36 -31.53 4.48 4.26
N ASN A 37 -31.19 5.65 3.76
CA ASN A 37 -32.17 6.63 3.27
C ASN A 37 -33.00 6.13 2.06
N ASN A 38 -32.54 5.07 1.35
CA ASN A 38 -33.25 4.50 0.21
C ASN A 38 -34.22 3.34 0.60
N PHE A 39 -34.16 2.88 1.85
CA PHE A 39 -34.90 1.70 2.30
C PHE A 39 -35.98 1.99 3.33
N THR A 40 -36.21 3.26 3.69
CA THR A 40 -37.22 3.67 4.66
C THR A 40 -37.64 5.13 4.42
N ASP A 41 -38.89 5.44 4.75
CA ASP A 41 -39.43 6.81 4.72
C ASP A 41 -39.24 7.55 6.06
N SER A 42 -38.40 7.03 6.97
CA SER A 42 -38.13 7.65 8.26
C SER A 42 -37.43 9.00 8.09
N GLU A 43 -37.74 9.95 8.97
CA GLU A 43 -37.01 11.23 9.06
C GLU A 43 -35.55 11.06 9.55
N ASN A 44 -35.27 9.95 10.25
CA ASN A 44 -33.95 9.65 10.81
C ASN A 44 -33.46 8.23 10.40
N PRO A 45 -33.33 7.93 9.10
CA PRO A 45 -33.16 6.58 8.58
C PRO A 45 -31.91 5.88 9.16
N PHE A 46 -30.81 6.58 9.30
CA PHE A 46 -29.54 6.02 9.78
C PHE A 46 -29.62 5.68 11.27
N LYS A 47 -30.16 6.59 12.09
CA LYS A 47 -30.36 6.36 13.53
C LYS A 47 -31.29 5.19 13.78
N ASP A 48 -32.46 5.15 13.14
CA ASP A 48 -33.46 4.10 13.34
C ASP A 48 -32.91 2.73 12.93
N PHE A 49 -32.10 2.69 11.90
CA PHE A 49 -31.42 1.47 11.50
C PHE A 49 -30.39 1.02 12.54
N LEU A 50 -29.56 1.92 13.04
CA LEU A 50 -28.58 1.60 14.09
C LEU A 50 -29.26 1.21 15.41
N ASP A 51 -30.39 1.83 15.79
CA ASP A 51 -31.21 1.42 16.95
C ASP A 51 -31.70 -0.02 16.80
N LYS A 52 -32.06 -0.45 15.58
CA LYS A 52 -32.45 -1.82 15.30
C LYS A 52 -31.27 -2.77 15.42
N ILE A 53 -30.12 -2.42 14.83
CA ILE A 53 -28.88 -3.21 14.90
C ILE A 53 -28.42 -3.38 16.34
N ARG A 54 -28.45 -2.33 17.16
CA ARG A 54 -28.07 -2.37 18.57
C ARG A 54 -28.89 -3.42 19.36
N LYS A 55 -30.18 -3.53 19.11
CA LYS A 55 -31.06 -4.51 19.78
C LYS A 55 -30.70 -5.96 19.44
N LEU A 56 -29.98 -6.20 18.33
CA LEU A 56 -29.53 -7.52 17.89
C LEU A 56 -28.18 -7.90 18.51
N LEU A 57 -27.47 -6.97 19.16
CA LEU A 57 -26.22 -7.27 19.85
C LEU A 57 -26.48 -7.88 21.24
N LYS A 58 -25.59 -8.77 21.65
CA LYS A 58 -25.46 -9.18 23.05
C LYS A 58 -24.95 -8.00 23.90
N PRO A 59 -25.06 -8.06 25.25
CA PRO A 59 -24.66 -6.95 26.13
C PRO A 59 -23.22 -6.46 25.92
N GLU A 60 -22.28 -7.34 25.59
CA GLU A 60 -20.88 -7.03 25.31
C GLU A 60 -20.55 -7.11 23.80
N GLY A 61 -21.58 -7.21 22.98
CA GLY A 61 -21.44 -7.34 21.53
C GLY A 61 -20.93 -6.05 20.88
N LYS A 62 -20.21 -6.20 19.78
CA LYS A 62 -19.60 -5.10 19.04
C LYS A 62 -20.20 -4.94 17.66
N LEU A 63 -20.46 -3.71 17.25
CA LEU A 63 -20.80 -3.34 15.89
C LEU A 63 -19.57 -2.77 15.20
N LEU A 64 -19.25 -3.28 14.02
CA LEU A 64 -18.20 -2.77 13.16
C LEU A 64 -18.84 -2.12 11.92
N ILE A 65 -18.57 -0.84 11.72
CA ILE A 65 -19.06 -0.07 10.55
C ILE A 65 -17.89 0.29 9.67
N ALA A 66 -17.90 -0.15 8.41
CA ALA A 66 -16.93 0.29 7.40
C ALA A 66 -17.64 1.13 6.34
N ILE A 67 -17.16 2.34 6.12
CA ILE A 67 -17.82 3.34 5.28
C ILE A 67 -16.81 4.38 4.75
N GLU A 68 -17.05 4.93 3.56
CA GLU A 68 -16.26 6.03 3.03
C GLU A 68 -16.41 7.30 3.87
N ASN A 69 -15.31 8.03 4.00
CA ASN A 69 -15.32 9.38 4.55
C ASN A 69 -15.76 10.38 3.47
N LYS A 70 -16.81 11.13 3.73
CA LYS A 70 -17.27 12.22 2.85
C LYS A 70 -16.16 13.20 2.44
N TYR A 71 -15.17 13.41 3.32
CA TYR A 71 -14.03 14.30 3.12
C TYR A 71 -12.72 13.56 2.80
N GLY A 72 -12.82 12.29 2.36
CA GLY A 72 -11.63 11.52 1.98
C GLY A 72 -10.74 12.26 0.99
N LEU A 73 -9.42 12.17 1.19
CA LEU A 73 -8.42 12.88 0.39
C LEU A 73 -8.58 12.61 -1.11
N LYS A 74 -8.92 11.36 -1.47
CA LYS A 74 -9.18 10.97 -2.86
C LYS A 74 -10.20 11.88 -3.56
N TYR A 75 -11.25 12.30 -2.88
CA TYR A 75 -12.27 13.18 -3.44
C TYR A 75 -11.75 14.61 -3.65
N TRP A 76 -10.87 15.09 -2.78
CA TRP A 76 -10.18 16.37 -2.97
C TRP A 76 -9.18 16.33 -4.12
N CYS A 77 -8.63 15.16 -4.41
CA CYS A 77 -7.81 14.92 -5.60
C CYS A 77 -8.62 14.82 -6.90
N GLY A 78 -9.95 14.87 -6.81
CA GLY A 78 -10.84 14.85 -7.97
C GLY A 78 -11.41 13.47 -8.31
N VAL A 79 -11.20 12.45 -7.46
CA VAL A 79 -11.91 11.17 -7.62
C VAL A 79 -13.42 11.41 -7.49
N PRO A 80 -14.27 10.91 -8.40
CA PRO A 80 -15.71 10.99 -8.26
C PRO A 80 -16.17 10.32 -6.95
N GLU A 81 -17.26 10.82 -6.41
CA GLU A 81 -17.91 10.19 -5.26
C GLU A 81 -18.37 8.77 -5.63
N ASP A 82 -18.09 7.80 -4.73
CA ASP A 82 -18.20 6.36 -5.02
C ASP A 82 -19.62 5.92 -5.44
N HIS A 83 -20.68 6.59 -4.96
CA HIS A 83 -22.06 6.20 -5.19
C HIS A 83 -22.75 7.02 -6.28
N SER A 84 -22.45 8.32 -6.37
CA SER A 84 -23.06 9.22 -7.35
C SER A 84 -22.26 9.29 -8.66
N GLY A 85 -20.97 8.94 -8.62
CA GLY A 85 -20.06 9.10 -9.76
C GLY A 85 -19.78 10.57 -10.12
N ILE A 86 -20.18 11.53 -9.27
CA ILE A 86 -20.03 12.96 -9.52
C ILE A 86 -18.88 13.50 -8.69
N PRO A 87 -17.86 14.16 -9.29
CA PRO A 87 -16.78 14.77 -8.55
C PRO A 87 -17.30 15.80 -7.53
N PHE A 88 -16.72 15.76 -6.31
CA PHE A 88 -17.04 16.68 -5.21
C PHE A 88 -18.47 16.64 -4.66
N ASP A 89 -19.34 15.71 -5.10
CA ASP A 89 -20.74 15.69 -4.71
C ASP A 89 -20.91 15.46 -3.19
N GLY A 90 -20.19 14.50 -2.60
CA GLY A 90 -20.17 14.27 -1.16
C GLY A 90 -19.67 15.48 -0.37
N ILE A 91 -18.56 16.08 -0.81
CA ILE A 91 -18.01 17.32 -0.22
C ILE A 91 -19.03 18.47 -0.30
N GLY A 92 -19.78 18.53 -1.43
CA GLY A 92 -20.85 19.49 -1.66
C GLY A 92 -22.19 19.16 -0.97
N ASN A 93 -22.21 18.19 -0.05
CA ASN A 93 -23.41 17.72 0.66
C ASN A 93 -24.47 17.13 -0.25
N TYR A 94 -24.06 16.37 -1.29
CA TYR A 94 -24.96 15.65 -2.21
C TYR A 94 -26.00 16.55 -2.88
N LYS A 95 -25.56 17.72 -3.31
CA LYS A 95 -26.44 18.71 -3.95
C LYS A 95 -27.03 18.21 -5.27
N TYR A 96 -26.33 17.30 -5.95
CA TYR A 96 -26.64 16.85 -7.30
C TYR A 96 -27.14 15.40 -7.36
N SER A 97 -27.11 14.69 -6.24
CA SER A 97 -27.56 13.29 -6.17
C SER A 97 -28.34 13.01 -4.88
N ASN A 98 -29.08 11.90 -4.88
CA ASN A 98 -29.81 11.41 -3.72
C ASN A 98 -29.73 9.87 -3.63
N VAL A 99 -28.59 9.28 -3.99
CA VAL A 99 -28.44 7.82 -4.11
C VAL A 99 -28.05 7.19 -2.78
N ALA A 100 -26.96 7.65 -2.19
CA ALA A 100 -26.43 7.18 -0.92
C ALA A 100 -25.80 8.38 -0.22
N ARG A 101 -25.47 8.26 1.07
CA ARG A 101 -24.89 9.37 1.82
C ARG A 101 -23.77 8.87 2.73
N THR A 102 -22.57 9.34 2.49
CA THR A 102 -21.43 9.16 3.40
C THR A 102 -21.33 10.32 4.39
N PHE A 103 -20.50 10.18 5.41
CA PHE A 103 -20.45 11.09 6.54
C PHE A 103 -19.01 11.53 6.80
N SER A 104 -18.86 12.70 7.41
CA SER A 104 -17.63 13.05 8.11
C SER A 104 -17.50 12.25 9.42
N LYS A 105 -16.30 12.19 9.99
CA LYS A 105 -16.07 11.53 11.30
C LYS A 105 -17.07 12.01 12.36
N GLN A 106 -17.25 13.33 12.49
CA GLN A 106 -18.13 13.93 13.50
C GLN A 106 -19.62 13.62 13.24
N GLU A 107 -20.08 13.68 11.98
CA GLU A 107 -21.46 13.32 11.63
C GLU A 107 -21.74 11.86 11.98
N LEU A 108 -20.83 10.95 11.59
CA LEU A 108 -20.95 9.51 11.85
C LEU A 108 -20.96 9.20 13.35
N ASP A 109 -20.02 9.76 14.11
CA ASP A 109 -19.94 9.61 15.57
C ASP A 109 -21.23 10.08 16.25
N SER A 110 -21.77 11.22 15.82
CA SER A 110 -23.02 11.78 16.36
C SER A 110 -24.23 10.87 16.09
N ILE A 111 -24.31 10.28 14.90
CA ILE A 111 -25.38 9.33 14.53
C ILE A 111 -25.26 8.07 15.40
N ILE A 112 -24.08 7.49 15.52
CA ILE A 112 -23.81 6.29 16.31
C ILE A 112 -24.16 6.52 17.77
N LYS A 113 -23.70 7.61 18.39
CA LYS A 113 -23.97 7.96 19.78
C LYS A 113 -25.46 8.21 20.04
N SER A 114 -26.13 8.89 19.10
CA SER A 114 -27.58 9.11 19.19
C SER A 114 -28.41 7.82 19.17
N SER A 115 -27.81 6.73 18.67
CA SER A 115 -28.42 5.38 18.62
C SER A 115 -28.08 4.54 19.85
N GLY A 116 -27.46 5.13 20.90
CA GLY A 116 -27.20 4.50 22.17
C GLY A 116 -25.94 3.62 22.22
N PHE A 117 -24.98 3.84 21.33
CA PHE A 117 -23.62 3.34 21.46
C PHE A 117 -22.78 4.39 22.16
N ASP A 118 -22.37 4.14 23.41
CA ASP A 118 -21.62 5.09 24.24
C ASP A 118 -20.13 5.12 23.90
N SER A 119 -19.61 4.04 23.30
CA SER A 119 -18.22 3.93 22.88
C SER A 119 -18.10 3.80 21.36
N THR A 120 -17.31 4.68 20.78
CA THR A 120 -16.91 4.64 19.37
C THR A 120 -15.39 4.70 19.30
N TYR A 121 -14.78 3.86 18.45
CA TYR A 121 -13.35 3.88 18.21
C TYR A 121 -13.08 3.82 16.70
N PHE A 122 -12.37 4.81 16.18
CA PHE A 122 -12.14 4.98 14.76
C PHE A 122 -10.81 4.39 14.31
N TYR A 123 -10.88 3.61 13.27
CA TYR A 123 -9.75 3.14 12.47
C TYR A 123 -9.80 3.80 11.10
N TYR A 124 -8.62 3.93 10.49
CA TYR A 124 -8.40 4.57 9.20
C TYR A 124 -7.75 3.57 8.25
N PRO A 125 -8.55 2.73 7.56
CA PRO A 125 -8.05 1.79 6.56
C PRO A 125 -7.60 2.50 5.30
N LEU A 126 -6.44 2.14 4.79
CA LEU A 126 -5.82 2.68 3.58
C LEU A 126 -5.48 1.56 2.58
N PRO A 127 -5.70 1.79 1.28
CA PRO A 127 -6.22 2.99 0.59
C PRO A 127 -7.69 3.29 0.92
N ASP A 128 -8.50 2.28 1.17
CA ASP A 128 -9.83 2.36 1.75
C ASP A 128 -10.23 1.03 2.41
N TYR A 129 -11.43 0.98 3.03
CA TYR A 129 -11.90 -0.21 3.75
C TYR A 129 -12.17 -1.43 2.85
N LYS A 130 -12.32 -1.25 1.54
CA LYS A 130 -12.64 -2.34 0.59
C LYS A 130 -11.45 -3.26 0.36
N MET A 131 -10.24 -2.68 0.34
CA MET A 131 -8.98 -3.41 0.15
C MET A 131 -7.87 -2.78 1.00
N PRO A 132 -7.96 -2.85 2.33
CA PRO A 132 -6.99 -2.22 3.21
C PRO A 132 -5.64 -2.94 3.13
N GLN A 133 -4.58 -2.17 2.97
CA GLN A 133 -3.20 -2.64 3.10
C GLN A 133 -2.68 -2.33 4.50
N VAL A 134 -3.04 -1.15 5.02
CA VAL A 134 -2.70 -0.70 6.36
C VAL A 134 -3.93 -0.10 7.03
N ILE A 135 -4.07 -0.34 8.32
CA ILE A 135 -5.13 0.21 9.17
C ILE A 135 -4.47 0.93 10.33
N TYR A 136 -4.61 2.24 10.35
CA TYR A 136 -4.25 3.09 11.49
C TYR A 136 -5.45 3.26 12.41
N SER A 137 -5.23 3.82 13.61
CA SER A 137 -6.30 4.17 14.54
C SER A 137 -6.04 5.53 15.20
N GLU A 138 -6.99 5.98 16.00
CA GLU A 138 -6.86 7.22 16.81
C GLU A 138 -5.65 7.19 17.77
N GLU A 139 -5.27 6.00 18.24
CA GLU A 139 -4.15 5.81 19.17
C GLU A 139 -2.82 5.53 18.46
N TYR A 140 -2.86 5.16 17.18
CA TYR A 140 -1.69 4.85 16.37
C TYR A 140 -1.82 5.49 14.99
N LEU A 141 -1.53 6.77 14.92
CA LEU A 141 -1.58 7.54 13.66
C LEU A 141 -0.27 7.35 12.86
N PRO A 142 -0.31 7.53 11.53
CA PRO A 142 0.89 7.51 10.71
C PRO A 142 1.85 8.63 11.09
N ARG A 143 3.15 8.36 10.93
CA ARG A 143 4.22 9.34 11.11
C ARG A 143 4.69 9.85 9.75
N ASN A 144 5.37 10.99 9.74
CA ASN A 144 6.02 11.49 8.53
C ASN A 144 6.90 10.41 7.90
N GLY A 145 6.82 10.21 6.60
CA GLY A 145 7.52 9.17 5.86
C GLY A 145 6.83 7.77 5.86
N SER A 146 5.83 7.54 6.73
CA SER A 146 5.13 6.24 6.77
C SER A 146 4.41 5.89 5.46
N MET A 147 4.11 6.91 4.64
CA MET A 147 3.33 6.79 3.42
C MET A 147 4.18 6.92 2.14
N ASP A 148 5.50 7.09 2.24
CA ASP A 148 6.36 7.40 1.10
C ASP A 148 6.38 6.29 0.03
N ASN A 149 6.32 5.03 0.46
CA ASN A 149 6.30 3.87 -0.43
C ASN A 149 4.89 3.29 -0.64
N TRP A 150 3.87 3.99 -0.15
CA TRP A 150 2.50 3.55 -0.29
C TRP A 150 1.96 3.94 -1.68
N ILE A 151 1.29 3.00 -2.33
CA ILE A 151 0.76 3.19 -3.68
C ILE A 151 -0.77 3.21 -3.58
N PRO A 152 -1.42 4.36 -3.86
CA PRO A 152 -2.87 4.45 -3.83
C PRO A 152 -3.49 3.60 -4.95
N TYR A 153 -4.67 3.05 -4.65
CA TYR A 153 -5.45 2.33 -5.63
C TYR A 153 -6.42 3.29 -6.32
N TYR A 154 -6.21 3.53 -7.60
CA TYR A 154 -7.11 4.36 -8.39
C TYR A 154 -8.07 3.51 -9.22
N VAL A 155 -9.35 3.87 -9.11
CA VAL A 155 -10.36 3.28 -10.01
C VAL A 155 -10.12 3.86 -11.40
N PRO A 156 -10.06 3.01 -12.40
CA PRO A 156 -9.92 3.41 -13.79
C PRO A 156 -11.10 4.29 -14.28
N ASN A 157 -10.85 5.07 -15.33
CA ASN A 157 -11.77 6.06 -15.89
C ASN A 157 -12.02 7.31 -15.03
N ASN A 158 -11.11 7.65 -14.17
CA ASN A 158 -11.19 8.82 -13.31
C ASN A 158 -10.84 10.11 -14.06
N LYS A 159 -11.73 10.53 -14.98
CA LYS A 159 -11.53 11.69 -15.85
C LYS A 159 -11.48 13.04 -15.11
N SER A 160 -11.69 13.05 -13.81
CA SER A 160 -11.74 14.25 -12.99
C SER A 160 -10.59 14.37 -11.99
N MET A 161 -9.72 13.37 -11.88
CA MET A 161 -8.53 13.44 -11.03
C MET A 161 -7.56 14.51 -11.55
N VAL A 162 -7.10 15.38 -10.65
CA VAL A 162 -6.19 16.49 -10.97
C VAL A 162 -4.90 16.46 -10.15
N THR A 163 -4.81 15.61 -9.14
CA THR A 163 -3.60 15.41 -8.33
C THR A 163 -3.58 14.01 -7.72
N ASP A 164 -2.42 13.60 -7.22
CA ASP A 164 -2.17 12.33 -6.56
C ASP A 164 -2.17 12.50 -5.05
N GLU A 165 -2.96 11.71 -4.33
CA GLU A 165 -3.04 11.75 -2.88
C GLU A 165 -1.74 11.33 -2.19
N GLN A 166 -0.93 10.45 -2.81
CA GLN A 166 0.30 9.94 -2.22
C GLN A 166 1.25 11.05 -1.77
N HIS A 167 1.39 12.08 -2.60
CA HIS A 167 2.31 13.21 -2.32
C HIS A 167 1.79 14.17 -1.25
N LEU A 168 0.52 14.07 -0.84
CA LEU A 168 -0.11 14.98 0.10
C LEU A 168 -0.11 14.46 1.54
N TYR A 169 0.05 13.14 1.75
CA TYR A 169 -0.10 12.54 3.09
C TYR A 169 0.90 13.08 4.11
N ASN A 170 2.17 13.28 3.74
CA ASN A 170 3.16 13.82 4.68
C ASN A 170 2.78 15.21 5.19
N ASP A 171 2.23 16.07 4.33
CA ASP A 171 1.75 17.38 4.73
C ASP A 171 0.55 17.29 5.67
N LEU A 172 -0.40 16.38 5.40
CA LEU A 172 -1.54 16.15 6.28
C LEU A 172 -1.13 15.62 7.65
N ILE A 173 -0.14 14.71 7.70
CA ILE A 173 0.41 14.16 8.93
C ILE A 173 1.11 15.27 9.74
N ASN A 174 1.97 16.06 9.11
CA ASN A 174 2.70 17.14 9.75
C ASN A 174 1.78 18.25 10.28
N ASN A 175 0.63 18.47 9.63
CA ASN A 175 -0.38 19.43 10.04
C ASN A 175 -1.44 18.84 10.99
N HIS A 176 -1.31 17.57 11.41
CA HIS A 176 -2.23 16.87 12.32
C HIS A 176 -3.69 16.83 11.83
N VAL A 177 -3.90 16.68 10.52
CA VAL A 177 -5.22 16.61 9.89
C VAL A 177 -5.48 15.30 9.14
N PHE A 178 -4.60 14.31 9.29
CA PHE A 178 -4.73 13.01 8.64
C PHE A 178 -6.10 12.36 8.86
N GLU A 179 -6.59 12.35 10.10
CA GLU A 179 -7.88 11.72 10.45
C GLU A 179 -9.07 12.34 9.70
N PHE A 180 -9.03 13.67 9.47
CA PHE A 180 -10.08 14.36 8.73
C PHE A 180 -10.12 13.96 7.26
N PHE A 181 -8.95 13.71 6.66
CA PHE A 181 -8.80 13.38 5.24
C PHE A 181 -8.65 11.89 4.95
N ALA A 182 -8.68 11.02 5.96
CA ALA A 182 -8.66 9.57 5.72
C ALA A 182 -9.78 9.17 4.76
N ASN A 183 -9.50 8.31 3.77
CA ASN A 183 -10.44 7.99 2.69
C ASN A 183 -11.69 7.25 3.16
N SER A 184 -11.58 6.52 4.26
CA SER A 184 -12.68 5.74 4.84
C SER A 184 -12.47 5.53 6.33
N PHE A 185 -13.50 5.05 6.99
CA PHE A 185 -13.50 4.66 8.39
C PHE A 185 -13.87 3.19 8.55
N LEU A 186 -13.24 2.55 9.54
CA LEU A 186 -13.77 1.37 10.20
C LEU A 186 -14.02 1.78 11.65
N VAL A 187 -15.27 1.71 12.10
CA VAL A 187 -15.65 2.16 13.45
C VAL A 187 -16.09 0.97 14.28
N GLU A 188 -15.42 0.75 15.41
CA GLU A 188 -15.86 -0.19 16.44
C GLU A 188 -16.82 0.56 17.38
N CYS A 189 -18.04 0.04 17.55
CA CYS A 189 -19.08 0.62 18.38
C CYS A 189 -19.52 -0.39 19.45
N SER A 190 -19.68 0.06 20.69
CA SER A 190 -20.19 -0.75 21.81
C SER A 190 -21.02 0.09 22.77
N GLU A 191 -21.85 -0.59 23.60
CA GLU A 191 -22.66 0.08 24.64
C GLU A 191 -21.83 0.51 25.85
N SER A 192 -20.63 -0.02 26.02
CA SER A 192 -19.73 0.31 27.12
C SER A 192 -18.31 0.47 26.64
N ILE A 193 -17.56 1.34 27.32
CA ILE A 193 -16.12 1.48 27.08
C ILE A 193 -15.46 0.20 27.58
N THR A 194 -14.93 -0.59 26.68
CA THR A 194 -14.04 -1.70 27.02
C THR A 194 -12.61 -1.21 26.91
N GLU A 195 -11.86 -1.19 28.01
CA GLU A 195 -10.41 -0.90 28.03
C GLU A 195 -9.60 -2.09 27.48
N ASP A 196 -10.18 -2.88 26.62
CA ASP A 196 -9.61 -4.13 26.16
C ASP A 196 -8.50 -3.94 25.13
N GLU A 197 -7.77 -5.00 24.97
CA GLU A 197 -6.65 -5.31 24.11
C GLU A 197 -6.88 -4.98 22.62
N ARG A 198 -7.24 -3.70 22.32
CA ARG A 198 -7.48 -3.28 20.94
C ARG A 198 -6.23 -3.39 20.11
N ILE A 199 -6.40 -3.93 18.91
CA ILE A 199 -5.42 -3.75 17.85
C ILE A 199 -5.54 -2.30 17.39
N THR A 200 -4.47 -1.51 17.56
CA THR A 200 -4.46 -0.09 17.20
C THR A 200 -3.78 0.18 15.86
N TYR A 201 -3.06 -0.82 15.34
CA TYR A 201 -2.42 -0.78 14.03
C TYR A 201 -2.42 -2.17 13.41
N ALA A 202 -2.68 -2.25 12.12
CA ALA A 202 -2.54 -3.49 11.36
C ALA A 202 -2.01 -3.20 9.95
N VAL A 203 -1.13 -4.08 9.47
CA VAL A 203 -0.67 -4.07 8.07
C VAL A 203 -0.71 -5.48 7.51
N ALA A 204 -1.36 -5.63 6.37
CA ALA A 204 -1.42 -6.86 5.61
C ALA A 204 -0.40 -6.83 4.47
N SER A 205 0.00 -7.99 4.00
CA SER A 205 0.93 -8.15 2.88
C SER A 205 0.23 -8.78 1.65
N PRO A 206 -0.79 -8.13 1.07
CA PRO A 206 -1.70 -8.75 0.07
C PRO A 206 -1.02 -9.13 -1.25
N PHE A 207 0.22 -8.69 -1.45
CA PHE A 207 0.99 -8.98 -2.67
C PHE A 207 1.96 -10.15 -2.51
N ARG A 208 2.02 -10.75 -1.32
CA ARG A 208 2.84 -11.94 -1.08
C ARG A 208 2.12 -13.21 -1.54
N ASN A 209 2.90 -14.24 -1.85
CA ASN A 209 2.36 -15.58 -2.03
C ASN A 209 1.75 -16.06 -0.70
N ALA A 210 0.73 -16.91 -0.76
CA ALA A 210 -0.05 -17.31 0.41
C ALA A 210 0.78 -17.95 1.55
N GLU A 211 1.90 -18.53 1.23
CA GLU A 211 2.85 -19.11 2.21
C GLU A 211 3.63 -18.05 3.00
N TYR A 212 3.66 -16.81 2.50
CA TYR A 212 4.37 -15.66 3.09
C TYR A 212 3.43 -14.53 3.51
N ASP A 213 2.12 -14.74 3.37
CA ASP A 213 1.11 -13.73 3.71
C ASP A 213 0.93 -13.68 5.23
N LEU A 214 1.40 -12.60 5.83
CA LEU A 214 1.31 -12.33 7.26
C LEU A 214 0.62 -11.00 7.49
N THR A 215 -0.17 -10.94 8.56
CA THR A 215 -0.70 -9.67 9.07
C THR A 215 0.08 -9.25 10.29
N THR A 216 0.77 -8.10 10.21
CA THR A 216 1.42 -7.49 11.38
C THR A 216 0.43 -6.61 12.10
N VAL A 217 0.28 -6.78 13.42
CA VAL A 217 -0.60 -5.98 14.26
C VAL A 217 0.15 -5.41 15.45
N TYR A 218 -0.34 -4.28 15.98
CA TYR A 218 0.13 -3.71 17.22
C TYR A 218 -1.02 -3.49 18.19
N SER A 219 -0.79 -3.84 19.46
CA SER A 219 -1.67 -3.47 20.57
C SER A 219 -0.82 -2.98 21.76
N ASN A 220 -1.40 -2.12 22.58
CA ASN A 220 -0.69 -1.57 23.76
C ASN A 220 -0.24 -2.66 24.76
N LYS A 221 -0.96 -3.78 24.81
CA LYS A 221 -0.66 -4.89 25.73
C LYS A 221 0.33 -5.88 25.16
N ALA A 222 0.13 -6.32 23.91
CA ALA A 222 0.95 -7.38 23.31
C ALA A 222 2.17 -6.84 22.54
N GLY A 223 2.21 -5.54 22.24
CA GLY A 223 3.22 -4.97 21.34
C GLY A 223 2.97 -5.38 19.89
N PHE A 224 4.03 -5.49 19.11
CA PHE A 224 3.98 -5.98 17.74
C PHE A 224 3.86 -7.50 17.68
N CYS A 225 2.91 -7.98 16.88
CA CYS A 225 2.70 -9.40 16.62
C CYS A 225 2.51 -9.61 15.13
N LYS A 226 2.95 -10.78 14.63
CA LYS A 226 2.62 -11.24 13.27
C LYS A 226 1.66 -12.42 13.38
N ILE A 227 0.58 -12.37 12.61
CA ILE A 227 -0.48 -13.38 12.58
C ILE A 227 -0.41 -14.09 11.24
N ALA A 228 -0.39 -15.41 11.26
CA ALA A 228 -0.41 -16.27 10.10
C ALA A 228 -1.74 -17.00 9.94
N ASP A 229 -2.09 -17.33 8.71
CA ASP A 229 -3.09 -18.35 8.42
C ASP A 229 -2.48 -19.77 8.40
N SER A 230 -3.28 -20.78 8.05
CA SER A 230 -2.80 -22.18 7.98
C SER A 230 -1.72 -22.43 6.92
N LYS A 231 -1.57 -21.56 5.92
CA LYS A 231 -0.60 -21.69 4.83
C LYS A 231 0.72 -21.02 5.19
N SER A 232 0.68 -19.93 5.96
CA SER A 232 1.84 -19.10 6.28
C SER A 232 2.43 -19.34 7.67
N VAL A 233 1.90 -20.28 8.46
CA VAL A 233 2.39 -20.58 9.82
C VAL A 233 3.87 -20.97 9.87
N ASN A 234 4.39 -21.65 8.84
CA ASN A 234 5.81 -22.01 8.74
C ASN A 234 6.72 -20.79 8.63
N THR A 235 6.23 -19.71 8.05
CA THR A 235 6.96 -18.44 7.94
C THR A 235 7.20 -17.82 9.32
N LEU A 236 6.25 -17.91 10.25
CA LEU A 236 6.48 -17.47 11.64
C LEU A 236 7.61 -18.23 12.32
N GLN A 237 7.67 -19.56 12.10
CA GLN A 237 8.73 -20.39 12.65
C GLN A 237 10.09 -20.04 12.06
N MET A 238 10.14 -19.74 10.75
CA MET A 238 11.36 -19.29 10.09
C MET A 238 11.86 -17.96 10.66
N ILE A 239 10.98 -16.99 10.89
CA ILE A 239 11.33 -15.70 11.52
C ILE A 239 11.91 -15.93 12.91
N ASP A 240 11.27 -16.72 13.75
CA ASP A 240 11.73 -17.03 15.11
C ASP A 240 13.10 -17.75 15.08
N MET A 241 13.32 -18.64 14.13
CA MET A 241 14.62 -19.29 13.92
C MET A 241 15.70 -18.29 13.50
N ASN A 242 15.40 -17.38 12.58
CA ASN A 242 16.33 -16.34 12.14
C ASN A 242 16.78 -15.46 13.32
N HIS A 243 15.85 -15.02 14.16
CA HIS A 243 16.16 -14.24 15.36
C HIS A 243 17.07 -15.02 16.33
N LYS A 244 16.78 -16.29 16.58
CA LYS A 244 17.62 -17.14 17.45
C LYS A 244 19.00 -17.38 16.87
N GLU A 245 19.14 -17.56 15.56
CA GLU A 245 20.43 -17.72 14.91
C GLU A 245 21.29 -16.46 15.04
N LEU A 246 20.72 -15.28 14.76
CA LEU A 246 21.41 -14.00 14.93
C LEU A 246 21.84 -13.75 16.38
N LEU A 247 21.00 -14.11 17.35
CA LEU A 247 21.34 -14.04 18.76
C LEU A 247 22.55 -14.92 19.10
N LEU A 248 22.61 -16.15 18.55
CA LEU A 248 23.76 -17.05 18.72
C LEU A 248 25.05 -16.53 18.09
N LYS A 249 24.95 -15.67 17.07
CA LYS A 249 26.09 -14.96 16.47
C LYS A 249 26.54 -13.76 17.30
N GLY A 250 25.89 -13.49 18.42
CA GLY A 250 26.22 -12.40 19.34
C GLY A 250 25.74 -11.02 18.87
N LEU A 251 24.76 -10.96 17.96
CA LEU A 251 24.08 -9.71 17.63
C LEU A 251 23.01 -9.39 18.66
N HIS A 252 22.75 -8.11 18.86
CA HIS A 252 21.57 -7.69 19.62
C HIS A 252 20.36 -7.70 18.71
N ILE A 253 19.37 -8.51 19.07
CA ILE A 253 18.14 -8.66 18.30
C ILE A 253 16.94 -8.77 19.26
N SER A 254 15.78 -8.28 18.85
CA SER A 254 14.54 -8.43 19.62
C SER A 254 14.19 -9.90 19.84
N ASN A 255 13.79 -10.25 21.06
CA ASN A 255 13.32 -11.60 21.34
C ASN A 255 11.99 -11.85 20.64
N THR A 256 11.82 -13.07 20.17
CA THR A 256 10.58 -13.54 19.55
C THR A 256 10.05 -14.79 20.24
N LYS A 257 8.74 -14.99 20.15
CA LYS A 257 8.06 -16.18 20.64
C LYS A 257 6.89 -16.52 19.74
N VAL A 258 6.88 -17.74 19.22
CA VAL A 258 5.72 -18.27 18.48
C VAL A 258 4.78 -18.98 19.45
N ASP A 259 3.51 -18.63 19.39
CA ASP A 259 2.42 -19.32 20.07
C ASP A 259 1.27 -19.55 19.08
N ASN A 260 1.04 -20.80 18.72
CA ASN A 260 0.11 -21.21 17.67
C ASN A 260 0.44 -20.53 16.33
N ASN A 261 -0.44 -19.66 15.87
CA ASN A 261 -0.33 -18.91 14.62
C ASN A 261 0.06 -17.42 14.82
N ILE A 262 0.64 -17.09 15.98
CA ILE A 262 1.05 -15.73 16.33
C ILE A 262 2.53 -15.72 16.73
N LEU A 263 3.30 -14.82 16.11
CA LEU A 263 4.65 -14.47 16.53
C LEU A 263 4.58 -13.16 17.33
N TYR A 264 4.97 -13.21 18.58
CA TYR A 264 5.15 -12.05 19.45
C TYR A 264 6.59 -11.55 19.33
N THR A 265 6.78 -10.23 19.22
CA THR A 265 8.10 -9.60 19.17
C THR A 265 8.25 -8.63 20.34
N GLU A 266 9.35 -8.74 21.06
CA GLU A 266 9.69 -7.81 22.14
C GLU A 266 9.83 -6.38 21.60
N THR A 267 9.23 -5.41 22.30
CA THR A 267 9.34 -4.00 21.93
C THR A 267 10.75 -3.48 22.26
N VAL A 268 11.44 -3.01 21.25
CA VAL A 268 12.77 -2.41 21.36
C VAL A 268 12.67 -0.94 21.73
N LYS A 269 13.56 -0.50 22.63
CA LYS A 269 13.72 0.91 23.00
C LYS A 269 15.04 1.45 22.43
N GLY A 270 14.95 2.49 21.64
CA GLY A 270 16.11 3.11 21.00
C GLY A 270 15.69 4.16 19.98
N THR A 271 16.67 4.79 19.35
CA THR A 271 16.44 5.67 18.20
C THR A 271 16.48 4.83 16.93
N PRO A 272 15.49 4.93 16.04
CA PRO A 272 15.55 4.25 14.75
C PRO A 272 16.85 4.55 13.99
N LEU A 273 17.52 3.54 13.46
CA LEU A 273 18.79 3.74 12.73
C LEU A 273 18.61 4.65 11.52
N THR A 274 17.44 4.66 10.90
CA THR A 274 17.08 5.63 9.84
C THR A 274 17.24 7.08 10.33
N GLU A 275 16.78 7.39 11.54
CA GLU A 275 16.92 8.74 12.12
C GLU A 275 18.38 9.05 12.43
N VAL A 276 19.13 8.10 12.97
CA VAL A 276 20.58 8.26 13.25
C VAL A 276 21.34 8.57 11.97
N LEU A 277 21.09 7.81 10.89
CA LEU A 277 21.72 8.03 9.60
C LEU A 277 21.32 9.39 9.01
N THR A 278 20.03 9.72 8.98
CA THR A 278 19.57 11.00 8.41
C THR A 278 20.13 12.20 9.17
N GLU A 279 20.24 12.14 10.50
CA GLU A 279 20.88 13.19 11.28
C GLU A 279 22.41 13.28 10.99
N ALA A 280 23.10 12.15 10.79
CA ALA A 280 24.48 12.14 10.36
C ALA A 280 24.66 12.85 9.00
N TYR A 281 23.79 12.58 8.02
CA TYR A 281 23.79 13.29 6.74
C TYR A 281 23.51 14.81 6.90
N LYS A 282 22.54 15.19 7.74
CA LYS A 282 22.25 16.61 8.05
C LYS A 282 23.42 17.32 8.71
N SER A 283 24.23 16.63 9.52
CA SER A 283 25.41 17.21 10.17
C SER A 283 26.52 17.60 9.20
N LYS A 284 26.43 17.12 7.93
CA LYS A 284 27.45 17.29 6.89
C LYS A 284 28.85 16.78 7.31
N ASN A 285 28.88 15.72 8.12
CA ASN A 285 30.09 15.06 8.54
C ASN A 285 30.24 13.71 7.79
N LYS A 286 31.01 13.70 6.72
CA LYS A 286 31.23 12.50 5.90
C LYS A 286 31.86 11.35 6.67
N GLU A 287 32.81 11.64 7.56
CA GLU A 287 33.47 10.62 8.39
C GLU A 287 32.47 9.92 9.30
N LEU A 288 31.56 10.67 9.92
CA LEU A 288 30.49 10.09 10.75
C LEU A 288 29.54 9.22 9.91
N VAL A 289 29.13 9.68 8.72
CA VAL A 289 28.25 8.91 7.83
C VAL A 289 28.91 7.57 7.47
N TYR A 290 30.17 7.60 7.02
CA TYR A 290 30.87 6.36 6.65
C TYR A 290 31.14 5.47 7.86
N SER A 291 31.47 6.02 9.02
CA SER A 291 31.64 5.24 10.24
C SER A 291 30.38 4.44 10.61
N ILE A 292 29.19 5.03 10.44
CA ILE A 292 27.92 4.30 10.69
C ILE A 292 27.73 3.19 9.66
N TRP A 293 28.01 3.45 8.38
CA TRP A 293 27.92 2.42 7.35
C TRP A 293 28.94 1.29 7.56
N ASP A 294 30.14 1.59 8.02
CA ASP A 294 31.17 0.60 8.36
C ASP A 294 30.70 -0.30 9.51
N ASP A 295 30.13 0.29 10.56
CA ASP A 295 29.55 -0.45 11.68
C ASP A 295 28.42 -1.40 11.24
N ILE A 296 27.50 -0.90 10.41
CA ILE A 296 26.42 -1.73 9.82
C ILE A 296 27.01 -2.89 9.00
N TYR A 297 28.03 -2.61 8.20
CA TYR A 297 28.66 -3.63 7.38
C TYR A 297 29.35 -4.71 8.20
N GLU A 298 30.01 -4.34 9.31
CA GLU A 298 30.60 -5.29 10.26
C GLU A 298 29.52 -6.13 10.97
N GLU A 299 28.39 -5.54 11.36
CA GLU A 299 27.25 -6.27 11.89
C GLU A 299 26.73 -7.32 10.88
N ILE A 300 26.58 -6.92 9.62
CA ILE A 300 26.17 -7.83 8.53
C ILE A 300 27.18 -8.96 8.36
N LYS A 301 28.47 -8.69 8.29
CA LYS A 301 29.53 -9.71 8.19
C LYS A 301 29.53 -10.68 9.38
N ARG A 302 29.20 -10.20 10.57
CA ARG A 302 29.10 -11.01 11.79
C ARG A 302 27.85 -11.90 11.85
N SER A 303 26.82 -11.59 11.09
CA SER A 303 25.49 -12.23 11.17
C SER A 303 25.51 -13.72 10.80
N SER A 304 26.50 -14.18 10.05
CA SER A 304 26.55 -15.56 9.55
C SER A 304 27.99 -16.07 9.46
N ASP A 305 28.14 -17.40 9.35
CA ASP A 305 29.41 -18.02 8.98
C ASP A 305 29.74 -17.74 7.51
N GLU A 306 31.01 -17.89 7.18
CA GLU A 306 31.50 -17.77 5.81
C GLU A 306 31.22 -19.02 5.01
N SER A 307 30.70 -18.85 3.79
CA SER A 307 30.49 -19.92 2.82
C SER A 307 31.63 -19.97 1.80
N ALA A 308 32.01 -21.19 1.41
CA ALA A 308 32.90 -21.41 0.29
C ALA A 308 32.16 -21.43 -1.07
N ALA A 309 30.84 -21.49 -1.05
CA ALA A 309 29.98 -21.47 -2.23
C ALA A 309 29.50 -20.06 -2.55
N LEU A 310 29.13 -19.83 -3.80
CA LEU A 310 28.41 -18.63 -4.22
C LEU A 310 27.06 -19.04 -4.80
N ASN A 311 26.02 -18.32 -4.47
CA ASN A 311 24.66 -18.59 -4.93
C ASN A 311 24.61 -18.70 -6.45
N ASP A 312 23.88 -19.70 -6.99
CA ASP A 312 23.81 -20.01 -8.42
C ASP A 312 23.33 -18.83 -9.28
N ILE A 313 22.59 -17.88 -8.71
CA ILE A 313 22.17 -16.68 -9.41
C ILE A 313 23.36 -15.85 -9.86
N PHE A 314 24.43 -15.79 -9.06
CA PHE A 314 25.67 -15.09 -9.43
C PHE A 314 26.47 -15.88 -10.47
N ASN A 315 26.40 -17.23 -10.42
CA ASN A 315 27.10 -18.08 -11.37
C ASN A 315 26.50 -18.03 -12.79
N SER A 316 25.23 -17.65 -12.91
CA SER A 316 24.53 -17.55 -14.20
C SER A 316 24.73 -16.20 -14.91
N SER A 317 25.33 -15.20 -14.27
CA SER A 317 25.60 -13.91 -14.89
C SER A 317 27.06 -13.84 -15.38
N GLU A 318 27.26 -13.66 -16.68
CA GLU A 318 28.61 -13.48 -17.29
C GLU A 318 29.36 -12.26 -16.68
N GLU A 319 28.61 -11.36 -16.02
CA GLU A 319 29.14 -10.14 -15.40
C GLU A 319 29.66 -10.35 -13.97
N PHE A 320 29.30 -11.45 -13.30
CA PHE A 320 29.66 -11.70 -11.91
C PHE A 320 30.60 -12.90 -11.79
N ALA A 321 31.86 -12.69 -12.09
CA ALA A 321 32.89 -13.69 -11.78
C ALA A 321 33.28 -13.58 -10.29
N LEU A 322 33.62 -14.72 -9.66
CA LEU A 322 34.21 -14.77 -8.31
C LEU A 322 35.41 -13.81 -8.14
N GLU A 323 36.11 -13.52 -9.24
CA GLU A 323 37.20 -12.56 -9.31
C GLU A 323 36.81 -11.09 -9.00
N LYS A 324 35.50 -10.75 -9.08
CA LYS A 324 34.97 -9.41 -8.75
C LYS A 324 34.53 -9.29 -7.29
N ILE A 325 34.45 -10.38 -6.54
CA ILE A 325 34.20 -10.33 -5.11
C ILE A 325 35.50 -9.87 -4.47
N ASP A 326 35.43 -8.74 -3.76
CA ASP A 326 36.56 -8.19 -3.05
C ASP A 326 37.08 -9.22 -2.03
N SER A 327 38.37 -9.36 -1.86
CA SER A 327 38.95 -10.31 -0.90
C SER A 327 38.53 -10.01 0.55
N GLU A 328 37.98 -8.83 0.81
CA GLU A 328 37.44 -8.41 2.10
C GLU A 328 35.92 -8.64 2.23
N ASP A 329 35.24 -9.03 1.14
CA ASP A 329 33.81 -9.29 1.15
C ASP A 329 33.54 -10.75 1.53
N LYS A 330 32.81 -10.94 2.62
CA LYS A 330 32.46 -12.23 3.17
C LYS A 330 31.23 -12.80 2.46
N ILE A 331 31.32 -14.02 1.92
CA ILE A 331 30.15 -14.75 1.46
C ILE A 331 29.45 -15.35 2.68
N LEU A 332 28.22 -14.99 2.94
CA LEU A 332 27.44 -15.42 4.08
C LEU A 332 26.70 -16.74 3.77
N CYS A 333 26.85 -17.75 4.63
CA CYS A 333 26.05 -18.98 4.54
C CYS A 333 24.55 -18.66 4.61
N ASN A 334 24.16 -17.75 5.50
CA ASN A 334 22.80 -17.24 5.66
C ASN A 334 22.85 -15.71 5.63
N ALA A 335 22.52 -15.10 4.50
CA ALA A 335 22.43 -13.67 4.35
C ALA A 335 21.04 -13.17 4.79
N PHE A 336 20.93 -12.54 5.95
CA PHE A 336 19.66 -11.97 6.46
C PHE A 336 19.41 -10.63 5.77
N ILE A 337 18.60 -10.66 4.72
CA ILE A 337 18.42 -9.52 3.82
C ILE A 337 17.60 -8.39 4.44
N ASP A 338 16.91 -8.65 5.56
CA ASP A 338 16.18 -7.66 6.34
C ASP A 338 17.06 -6.94 7.37
N MET A 339 18.38 -7.19 7.39
CA MET A 339 19.32 -6.37 8.16
C MET A 339 19.52 -5.00 7.51
N ILE A 340 18.43 -4.24 7.43
CA ILE A 340 18.37 -2.89 6.86
C ILE A 340 18.09 -1.85 7.93
N HIS A 341 18.47 -0.59 7.67
CA HIS A 341 18.34 0.51 8.62
C HIS A 341 16.91 0.70 9.18
N LYS A 342 15.86 0.33 8.42
CA LYS A 342 14.46 0.40 8.86
C LYS A 342 14.14 -0.62 9.96
N ASN A 343 14.88 -1.72 10.01
CA ASN A 343 14.72 -2.82 10.95
C ASN A 343 15.79 -2.80 12.07
N CYS A 344 16.31 -1.62 12.41
CA CYS A 344 17.32 -1.46 13.42
C CYS A 344 17.08 -0.23 14.29
N PHE A 345 17.34 -0.38 15.58
CA PHE A 345 17.35 0.70 16.57
C PHE A 345 18.73 0.81 17.21
N VAL A 346 19.12 2.03 17.56
CA VAL A 346 20.35 2.30 18.33
C VAL A 346 19.96 2.60 19.76
N ASP A 347 20.47 1.81 20.71
CA ASP A 347 20.19 2.01 22.13
C ASP A 347 21.07 3.14 22.72
N LYS A 348 20.84 3.48 24.00
CA LYS A 348 21.61 4.50 24.72
C LYS A 348 23.12 4.19 24.91
N ASN A 349 23.53 2.96 24.64
CA ASN A 349 24.92 2.50 24.71
C ASN A 349 25.54 2.38 23.30
N ASN A 350 24.88 2.86 22.28
CA ASN A 350 25.23 2.73 20.86
C ASN A 350 25.26 1.28 20.32
N HIS A 351 24.48 0.36 20.91
CA HIS A 351 24.30 -0.95 20.32
C HIS A 351 23.21 -0.91 19.23
N TYR A 352 23.48 -1.58 18.13
CA TYR A 352 22.51 -1.82 17.06
C TYR A 352 21.60 -2.98 17.47
N ILE A 353 20.30 -2.74 17.61
CA ILE A 353 19.31 -3.75 18.00
C ILE A 353 18.42 -4.02 16.78
N TRP A 354 18.59 -5.17 16.21
CA TRP A 354 17.85 -5.60 15.01
C TRP A 354 16.47 -6.13 15.37
N ILE A 355 15.51 -5.93 14.46
CA ILE A 355 14.15 -6.44 14.56
C ILE A 355 13.74 -7.04 13.22
N ASP A 356 12.66 -7.80 13.18
CA ASP A 356 11.90 -8.16 11.98
C ASP A 356 12.74 -8.86 10.87
N GLN A 357 13.50 -9.89 11.24
CA GLN A 357 14.36 -10.63 10.33
C GLN A 357 13.59 -11.77 9.66
N GLU A 358 12.78 -11.45 8.64
CA GLU A 358 11.93 -12.41 7.93
C GLU A 358 12.71 -13.29 6.97
N TRP A 359 13.60 -12.68 6.17
CA TRP A 359 14.14 -13.32 4.98
C TRP A 359 15.62 -13.59 5.07
N ARG A 360 16.01 -14.73 4.52
CA ARG A 360 17.42 -15.08 4.32
C ARG A 360 17.65 -15.69 2.95
N LEU A 361 18.81 -15.44 2.39
CA LEU A 361 19.33 -16.07 1.19
C LEU A 361 20.62 -16.81 1.53
N ASN A 362 20.89 -17.91 0.86
CA ASN A 362 22.12 -18.68 1.10
C ASN A 362 23.22 -18.23 0.14
N ASP A 363 24.47 -18.25 0.64
CA ASP A 363 25.68 -18.11 -0.16
C ASP A 363 25.75 -16.78 -0.91
N VAL A 364 25.42 -15.67 -0.22
CA VAL A 364 25.34 -14.32 -0.78
C VAL A 364 26.41 -13.43 -0.15
N PRO A 365 27.10 -12.57 -0.93
CA PRO A 365 28.06 -11.61 -0.41
C PRO A 365 27.43 -10.65 0.62
N ALA A 366 28.12 -10.37 1.72
CA ALA A 366 27.69 -9.40 2.74
C ALA A 366 27.43 -8.01 2.12
N SER A 367 28.24 -7.64 1.12
CA SER A 367 28.11 -6.39 0.39
C SER A 367 26.78 -6.23 -0.35
N TYR A 368 26.07 -7.33 -0.67
CA TYR A 368 24.71 -7.26 -1.22
C TYR A 368 23.72 -6.65 -0.24
N ILE A 369 23.81 -7.02 1.05
CA ILE A 369 22.90 -6.47 2.07
C ILE A 369 23.25 -4.99 2.32
N LEU A 370 24.55 -4.64 2.35
CA LEU A 370 24.98 -3.25 2.45
C LEU A 370 24.46 -2.43 1.25
N PHE A 371 24.59 -2.96 0.02
CA PHE A 371 24.06 -2.33 -1.18
C PHE A 371 22.57 -2.05 -1.06
N HIS A 372 21.79 -3.04 -0.61
CA HIS A 372 20.35 -2.89 -0.42
C HIS A 372 20.01 -1.81 0.60
N ASN A 373 20.75 -1.75 1.71
CA ASN A 373 20.63 -0.70 2.73
C ASN A 373 20.87 0.70 2.15
N ILE A 374 21.95 0.88 1.40
CA ILE A 374 22.31 2.17 0.80
C ILE A 374 21.23 2.61 -0.18
N ILE A 375 20.82 1.73 -1.11
CA ILE A 375 19.77 2.01 -2.08
C ILE A 375 18.46 2.43 -1.38
N GLU A 376 18.04 1.67 -0.36
CA GLU A 376 16.81 1.90 0.38
C GLU A 376 16.81 3.26 1.09
N LEU A 377 17.91 3.62 1.77
CA LEU A 377 18.02 4.91 2.46
C LEU A 377 17.98 6.09 1.48
N HIS A 378 18.80 6.02 0.42
CA HIS A 378 18.92 7.11 -0.55
C HIS A 378 17.67 7.31 -1.40
N SER A 379 16.95 6.22 -1.73
CA SER A 379 15.69 6.28 -2.48
C SER A 379 14.53 6.82 -1.63
N SER A 380 14.50 6.47 -0.34
CA SER A 380 13.46 6.95 0.59
C SER A 380 13.71 8.38 1.10
N ASN A 381 14.92 8.89 0.94
CA ASN A 381 15.35 10.20 1.45
C ASN A 381 16.16 10.96 0.39
N GLU A 382 15.56 11.29 -0.74
CA GLU A 382 16.24 11.89 -1.90
C GLU A 382 17.09 13.13 -1.54
N TRP A 383 16.70 13.90 -0.51
CA TRP A 383 17.43 15.08 -0.08
C TRP A 383 18.86 14.79 0.38
N ILE A 384 19.16 13.57 0.89
CA ILE A 384 20.52 13.22 1.32
C ILE A 384 21.51 13.21 0.15
N ASN A 385 21.03 12.96 -1.09
CA ASN A 385 21.83 13.00 -2.31
C ASN A 385 22.34 14.42 -2.64
N THR A 386 21.80 15.45 -2.00
CA THR A 386 22.33 16.82 -2.14
C THR A 386 23.63 17.02 -1.38
N TYR A 387 23.98 16.11 -0.47
CA TYR A 387 25.19 16.18 0.34
C TYR A 387 26.21 15.11 0.00
N ILE A 388 25.82 13.84 0.01
CA ILE A 388 26.62 12.69 -0.46
C ILE A 388 25.72 11.93 -1.42
N THR A 389 26.13 11.79 -2.66
CA THR A 389 25.32 11.07 -3.65
C THR A 389 25.36 9.57 -3.41
N ILE A 390 24.35 8.87 -3.89
CA ILE A 390 24.31 7.42 -3.83
C ILE A 390 25.53 6.81 -4.53
N GLU A 391 25.94 7.39 -5.67
CA GLU A 391 27.12 6.95 -6.43
C GLU A 391 28.40 7.10 -5.61
N GLU A 392 28.57 8.19 -4.84
CA GLU A 392 29.74 8.38 -3.96
C GLU A 392 29.80 7.28 -2.91
N VAL A 393 28.66 6.91 -2.28
CA VAL A 393 28.61 5.84 -1.29
C VAL A 393 28.88 4.47 -1.90
N LEU A 394 28.23 4.18 -3.05
CA LEU A 394 28.45 2.91 -3.76
C LEU A 394 29.89 2.77 -4.25
N GLN A 395 30.52 3.85 -4.68
CA GLN A 395 31.92 3.85 -5.11
C GLN A 395 32.86 3.60 -3.92
N HIS A 396 32.58 4.19 -2.75
CA HIS A 396 33.37 3.99 -1.53
C HIS A 396 33.47 2.51 -1.12
N TYR A 397 32.37 1.75 -1.29
CA TYR A 397 32.28 0.32 -0.98
C TYR A 397 32.51 -0.60 -2.19
N ASN A 398 33.01 -0.12 -3.30
CA ASN A 398 33.23 -0.88 -4.55
C ASN A 398 31.98 -1.63 -5.03
N LEU A 399 30.80 -0.99 -4.98
CA LEU A 399 29.50 -1.60 -5.28
C LEU A 399 28.94 -1.23 -6.66
N ILE A 400 29.52 -0.23 -7.35
CA ILE A 400 28.97 0.26 -8.64
C ILE A 400 28.94 -0.86 -9.68
N ASP A 401 30.05 -1.57 -9.87
CA ASP A 401 30.17 -2.64 -10.86
C ASP A 401 29.36 -3.89 -10.52
N LYS A 402 28.90 -4.00 -9.26
CA LYS A 402 28.06 -5.09 -8.74
C LYS A 402 26.57 -4.76 -8.82
N SER A 403 26.20 -3.50 -9.04
CA SER A 403 24.82 -2.99 -8.91
C SER A 403 23.82 -3.75 -9.77
N THR A 404 24.13 -3.98 -11.04
CA THR A 404 23.25 -4.71 -11.98
C THR A 404 22.94 -6.13 -11.46
N CYS A 405 23.96 -6.84 -11.01
CA CYS A 405 23.80 -8.20 -10.49
C CYS A 405 22.96 -8.20 -9.20
N TYR A 406 23.19 -7.25 -8.29
CA TYR A 406 22.44 -7.13 -7.05
C TYR A 406 20.98 -6.76 -7.26
N PHE A 407 20.67 -5.89 -8.20
CA PHE A 407 19.28 -5.64 -8.62
C PHE A 407 18.63 -6.87 -9.24
N ASN A 408 19.36 -7.66 -10.02
CA ASN A 408 18.84 -8.90 -10.57
C ASN A 408 18.52 -9.92 -9.47
N LEU A 409 19.40 -10.08 -8.47
CA LEU A 409 19.15 -10.94 -7.31
C LEU A 409 17.89 -10.49 -6.54
N TRP A 410 17.76 -9.19 -6.30
CA TRP A 410 16.57 -8.61 -5.67
C TRP A 410 15.29 -8.92 -6.45
N ASN A 411 15.32 -8.77 -7.78
CA ASN A 411 14.18 -9.10 -8.63
C ASN A 411 13.82 -10.58 -8.59
N VAL A 412 14.80 -11.47 -8.56
CA VAL A 412 14.56 -12.92 -8.42
C VAL A 412 13.93 -13.24 -7.06
N PHE A 413 14.45 -12.64 -5.99
CA PHE A 413 13.88 -12.79 -4.65
C PHE A 413 12.42 -12.29 -4.59
N LEU A 414 12.15 -11.07 -5.05
CA LEU A 414 10.79 -10.53 -5.11
C LEU A 414 9.84 -11.44 -5.90
N ASN A 415 10.32 -11.99 -7.01
CA ASN A 415 9.55 -12.91 -7.83
C ASN A 415 9.22 -14.24 -7.13
N THR A 416 10.00 -14.64 -6.14
CA THR A 416 9.74 -15.83 -5.33
C THR A 416 8.72 -15.56 -4.24
N VAL A 417 8.81 -14.38 -3.59
CA VAL A 417 7.98 -14.03 -2.44
C VAL A 417 6.64 -13.43 -2.84
N GLN A 418 6.62 -12.62 -3.90
CA GLN A 418 5.43 -11.89 -4.30
C GLN A 418 4.52 -12.70 -5.22
N ASN A 419 3.23 -12.55 -5.02
CA ASN A 419 2.24 -12.89 -6.02
C ASN A 419 2.37 -11.88 -7.19
N ARG A 420 3.15 -12.27 -8.18
CA ARG A 420 3.50 -11.42 -9.33
C ARG A 420 2.30 -10.77 -9.99
N TYR A 421 1.19 -11.52 -10.10
CA TYR A 421 -0.01 -11.03 -10.78
C TYR A 421 -0.66 -9.89 -10.00
N SER A 422 -0.82 -10.05 -8.69
CA SER A 422 -1.43 -9.02 -7.84
C SER A 422 -0.57 -7.77 -7.72
N ALA A 423 0.74 -7.94 -7.44
CA ALA A 423 1.68 -6.82 -7.32
C ALA A 423 1.82 -6.05 -8.64
N TRP A 424 1.87 -6.78 -9.78
CA TRP A 424 1.98 -6.18 -11.08
C TRP A 424 0.71 -5.40 -11.47
N ASN A 425 -0.48 -5.98 -11.27
CA ASN A 425 -1.75 -5.31 -11.56
C ASN A 425 -1.89 -4.01 -10.75
N TYR A 426 -1.54 -4.05 -9.47
CA TYR A 426 -1.61 -2.89 -8.60
C TYR A 426 -0.71 -1.75 -9.09
N ARG A 427 0.56 -2.06 -9.40
CA ARG A 427 1.50 -1.05 -9.96
C ARG A 427 0.99 -0.47 -11.28
N GLN A 428 0.47 -1.30 -12.18
CA GLN A 428 -0.07 -0.83 -13.46
C GLN A 428 -1.28 0.08 -13.29
N LEU A 429 -2.16 -0.20 -12.32
CA LEU A 429 -3.30 0.67 -12.02
C LEU A 429 -2.84 2.03 -11.47
N SER A 430 -1.80 2.04 -10.63
CA SER A 430 -1.21 3.28 -10.12
C SER A 430 -0.55 4.10 -11.24
N GLU A 431 0.29 3.48 -12.07
CA GLU A 431 0.92 4.17 -13.23
C GLU A 431 -0.12 4.72 -14.19
N PHE A 432 -1.19 3.96 -14.45
CA PHE A 432 -2.30 4.42 -15.27
C PHE A 432 -3.02 5.62 -14.64
N GLY A 433 -3.22 5.61 -13.33
CA GLY A 433 -3.79 6.73 -12.59
C GLY A 433 -2.97 8.01 -12.74
N GLN A 434 -1.65 7.92 -12.66
CA GLN A 434 -0.74 9.07 -12.85
C GLN A 434 -0.81 9.65 -14.27
N ASP A 435 -0.87 8.80 -15.29
CA ASP A 435 -1.05 9.26 -16.67
C ASP A 435 -2.40 9.96 -16.87
N VAL A 436 -3.49 9.44 -16.27
CA VAL A 436 -4.82 10.07 -16.30
C VAL A 436 -4.81 11.43 -15.61
N ILE A 437 -4.16 11.58 -14.46
CA ILE A 437 -4.01 12.87 -13.76
C ILE A 437 -3.35 13.90 -14.67
N LYS A 438 -2.24 13.54 -15.29
CA LYS A 438 -1.50 14.42 -16.19
C LYS A 438 -2.34 14.88 -17.37
N ASP A 439 -3.05 13.97 -18.01
CA ASP A 439 -3.95 14.29 -19.12
C ASP A 439 -5.11 15.18 -18.69
N ASN A 440 -5.71 14.93 -17.51
CA ASN A 440 -6.79 15.73 -16.96
C ASN A 440 -6.34 17.17 -16.64
N VAL A 441 -5.15 17.34 -16.07
CA VAL A 441 -4.59 18.67 -15.78
C VAL A 441 -4.36 19.44 -17.08
N VAL A 442 -3.83 18.80 -18.11
CA VAL A 442 -3.64 19.43 -19.44
C VAL A 442 -4.99 19.82 -20.05
N LEU A 443 -6.01 18.95 -19.97
CA LEU A 443 -7.35 19.24 -20.46
C LEU A 443 -7.99 20.41 -19.71
N LEU A 444 -7.87 20.44 -18.37
CA LEU A 444 -8.38 21.53 -17.54
C LEU A 444 -7.70 22.86 -17.93
N PHE A 445 -6.39 22.87 -18.09
CA PHE A 445 -5.62 24.05 -18.49
C PHE A 445 -6.02 24.53 -19.88
N ASN A 446 -6.18 23.63 -20.83
CA ASN A 446 -6.62 23.94 -22.19
C ASN A 446 -8.06 24.48 -22.22
N ASN A 447 -8.94 23.97 -21.40
CA ASN A 447 -10.33 24.47 -21.28
C ASN A 447 -10.41 25.84 -20.62
N LEU A 448 -9.55 26.11 -19.62
CA LEU A 448 -9.44 27.42 -18.98
C LEU A 448 -8.81 28.49 -19.88
N SER A 449 -7.89 28.09 -20.77
CA SER A 449 -7.21 28.99 -21.69
C SER A 449 -7.99 29.25 -22.99
N LYS A 450 -9.02 28.46 -23.29
CA LYS A 450 -9.87 28.60 -24.51
C LYS A 450 -11.16 29.36 -24.18
N SER A 451 -11.09 30.69 -24.06
CA SER A 451 -12.25 31.49 -24.41
C SER A 451 -12.41 31.46 -25.94
N ASP A 452 -13.48 30.82 -26.43
CA ASP A 452 -14.11 31.01 -27.74
C ASP A 452 -13.44 30.54 -29.04
N LYS A 453 -12.54 29.54 -29.04
CA LYS A 453 -12.18 28.89 -30.31
C LYS A 453 -12.90 27.53 -30.45
N LYS A 454 -13.91 27.47 -31.32
CA LYS A 454 -14.42 26.20 -31.83
C LYS A 454 -13.26 25.40 -32.44
N VAL A 455 -12.86 24.34 -31.78
CA VAL A 455 -11.86 23.41 -32.31
C VAL A 455 -12.51 22.67 -33.47
N VAL A 456 -12.07 22.91 -34.68
CA VAL A 456 -12.46 22.10 -35.85
C VAL A 456 -11.59 20.83 -35.78
N LEU A 457 -12.22 19.74 -35.28
CA LEU A 457 -11.57 18.44 -35.24
C LEU A 457 -11.39 17.93 -36.69
N ASN A 458 -10.21 17.40 -37.01
CA ASN A 458 -10.01 16.67 -38.25
C ASN A 458 -10.78 15.33 -38.25
N GLN A 459 -10.78 14.61 -39.37
CA GLN A 459 -11.58 13.37 -39.50
C GLN A 459 -11.14 12.29 -38.52
N THR A 460 -9.85 12.08 -38.40
CA THR A 460 -9.24 11.10 -37.46
C THR A 460 -9.58 11.41 -36.01
N GLN A 461 -9.49 12.69 -35.59
CA GLN A 461 -9.90 13.13 -34.25
C GLN A 461 -11.39 12.90 -33.97
N LYS A 462 -12.27 13.11 -34.97
CA LYS A 462 -13.70 12.85 -34.81
C LYS A 462 -13.98 11.36 -34.64
N GLU A 463 -13.32 10.50 -35.38
CA GLU A 463 -13.49 9.04 -35.30
C GLU A 463 -12.94 8.51 -33.96
N ILE A 464 -11.78 8.96 -33.51
CA ILE A 464 -11.23 8.62 -32.19
C ILE A 464 -12.20 9.07 -31.06
N ASN A 465 -12.72 10.30 -31.12
CA ASN A 465 -13.65 10.80 -30.12
C ASN A 465 -14.99 10.02 -30.12
N ALA A 466 -15.49 9.62 -31.28
CA ALA A 466 -16.68 8.78 -31.36
C ALA A 466 -16.46 7.40 -30.73
N ILE A 467 -15.29 6.79 -30.99
CA ILE A 467 -14.93 5.51 -30.40
C ILE A 467 -14.75 5.63 -28.87
N LEU A 468 -14.19 6.73 -28.38
CA LEU A 468 -14.04 6.99 -26.95
C LEU A 468 -15.36 7.21 -26.22
N GLN A 469 -16.39 7.72 -26.91
CA GLN A 469 -17.71 7.97 -26.34
C GLN A 469 -18.63 6.73 -26.37
N GLU A 470 -18.56 5.91 -27.42
CA GLU A 470 -19.50 4.83 -27.68
C GLU A 470 -18.82 3.45 -27.77
N GLY A 471 -17.51 3.40 -27.91
CA GLY A 471 -16.73 2.18 -28.16
C GLY A 471 -16.07 1.59 -26.93
N THR A 472 -15.54 0.38 -27.10
CA THR A 472 -14.62 -0.26 -26.14
C THR A 472 -13.19 0.16 -26.44
N VAL A 473 -12.30 0.03 -25.44
CA VAL A 473 -10.85 0.26 -25.64
C VAL A 473 -10.27 -0.64 -26.72
N GLU A 474 -10.80 -1.86 -26.86
CA GLU A 474 -10.45 -2.80 -27.93
C GLU A 474 -10.79 -2.25 -29.34
N HIS A 475 -11.93 -1.57 -29.47
CA HIS A 475 -12.31 -0.88 -30.70
C HIS A 475 -11.36 0.24 -31.04
N LEU A 476 -10.94 1.01 -30.03
CA LEU A 476 -9.98 2.09 -30.20
C LEU A 476 -8.58 1.56 -30.62
N ILE A 477 -8.11 0.50 -29.96
CA ILE A 477 -6.84 -0.15 -30.30
C ILE A 477 -6.91 -0.71 -31.73
N SER A 478 -8.01 -1.38 -32.09
CA SER A 478 -8.21 -1.93 -33.41
C SER A 478 -8.23 -0.86 -34.50
N TYR A 479 -8.86 0.29 -34.22
CA TYR A 479 -8.86 1.43 -35.13
C TYR A 479 -7.47 2.04 -35.28
N MET A 480 -6.75 2.21 -34.18
CA MET A 480 -5.38 2.74 -34.17
C MET A 480 -4.38 1.83 -34.92
N ASP A 481 -4.55 0.51 -34.82
CA ASP A 481 -3.75 -0.46 -35.59
C ASP A 481 -3.97 -0.34 -37.11
N THR A 482 -5.05 0.31 -37.55
CA THR A 482 -5.31 0.58 -38.98
C THR A 482 -4.63 1.86 -39.50
N LEU A 483 -4.15 2.71 -38.60
CA LEU A 483 -3.51 3.98 -38.93
C LEU A 483 -1.98 3.83 -38.86
N SER A 484 -1.25 4.55 -39.71
CA SER A 484 0.20 4.61 -39.57
C SER A 484 0.58 5.49 -38.39
N ASP A 485 1.67 5.14 -37.70
CA ASP A 485 2.21 5.91 -36.56
C ASP A 485 2.45 7.38 -36.95
N GLU A 486 2.88 7.63 -38.19
CA GLU A 486 3.13 8.96 -38.69
C GLU A 486 1.84 9.76 -38.85
N THR A 487 0.76 9.12 -39.34
CA THR A 487 -0.57 9.74 -39.46
C THR A 487 -1.12 10.13 -38.09
N ILE A 488 -1.01 9.25 -37.12
CA ILE A 488 -1.55 9.49 -35.77
C ILE A 488 -0.78 10.62 -35.06
N LEU A 489 0.54 10.61 -35.11
CA LEU A 489 1.38 11.64 -34.46
C LEU A 489 1.21 13.02 -35.13
N LYS A 490 0.88 13.06 -36.39
CA LYS A 490 0.71 14.30 -37.16
C LYS A 490 -0.71 14.89 -37.04
N GLU A 491 -1.73 14.04 -37.07
CA GLU A 491 -3.12 14.48 -37.16
C GLU A 491 -3.83 14.56 -35.81
N VAL A 492 -3.28 13.91 -34.78
CA VAL A 492 -3.85 13.88 -33.42
C VAL A 492 -2.78 14.26 -32.37
N PRO A 493 -2.34 15.53 -32.37
CA PRO A 493 -1.26 15.98 -31.49
C PRO A 493 -1.58 15.92 -29.99
N GLU A 494 -2.86 15.78 -29.63
CA GLU A 494 -3.36 15.73 -28.23
C GLU A 494 -3.75 14.32 -27.79
N LEU A 495 -3.16 13.28 -28.36
CA LEU A 495 -3.40 11.90 -27.93
C LEU A 495 -2.99 11.68 -26.49
N PRO A 496 -3.81 10.97 -25.69
CA PRO A 496 -3.39 10.52 -24.36
C PRO A 496 -2.01 9.85 -24.38
N GLN A 497 -1.18 10.11 -23.38
CA GLN A 497 0.20 9.59 -23.34
C GLN A 497 0.27 8.06 -23.45
N PHE A 498 -0.73 7.37 -22.94
CA PHE A 498 -0.88 5.94 -23.12
C PHE A 498 -0.86 5.56 -24.62
N MET A 499 -1.65 6.27 -25.44
CA MET A 499 -1.74 6.02 -26.88
C MET A 499 -0.41 6.35 -27.58
N VAL A 500 0.27 7.41 -27.17
CA VAL A 500 1.60 7.76 -27.69
C VAL A 500 2.63 6.68 -27.33
N ARG A 501 2.59 6.14 -26.12
CA ARG A 501 3.44 5.01 -25.69
C ARG A 501 3.13 3.74 -26.46
N TYR A 502 1.84 3.44 -26.65
CA TYR A 502 1.41 2.29 -27.44
C TYR A 502 1.93 2.34 -28.86
N LEU A 503 1.81 3.50 -29.52
CA LEU A 503 2.27 3.71 -30.90
C LEU A 503 3.79 3.61 -31.04
N LYS A 504 4.54 4.07 -30.02
CA LYS A 504 6.01 4.00 -30.00
C LYS A 504 6.55 2.65 -29.52
N ALA A 505 5.68 1.77 -29.02
CA ALA A 505 6.07 0.47 -28.50
C ALA A 505 6.38 -0.52 -29.64
N ASN A 506 7.31 -1.44 -29.41
CA ASN A 506 7.52 -2.57 -30.31
C ASN A 506 6.33 -3.57 -30.24
N GLU A 507 6.25 -4.51 -31.17
CA GLU A 507 5.12 -5.44 -31.27
C GLU A 507 4.89 -6.28 -30.01
N LEU A 508 5.93 -6.66 -29.27
CA LEU A 508 5.84 -7.38 -28.01
C LEU A 508 5.20 -6.52 -26.90
N ASP A 509 5.62 -5.25 -26.82
CA ASP A 509 5.08 -4.30 -25.85
C ASP A 509 3.64 -3.93 -26.21
N LYS A 510 3.29 -3.78 -27.48
CA LYS A 510 1.91 -3.59 -27.96
C LYS A 510 1.02 -4.75 -27.57
N GLN A 511 1.47 -6.00 -27.71
CA GLN A 511 0.72 -7.18 -27.27
C GLN A 511 0.55 -7.21 -25.77
N ALA A 512 1.58 -6.88 -25.00
CA ALA A 512 1.50 -6.76 -23.56
C ALA A 512 0.51 -5.65 -23.12
N MET A 513 0.51 -4.52 -23.79
CA MET A 513 -0.43 -3.42 -23.52
C MET A 513 -1.88 -3.80 -23.88
N LYS A 514 -2.10 -4.54 -24.97
CA LYS A 514 -3.43 -5.09 -25.32
C LYS A 514 -3.96 -6.08 -24.26
N LEU A 515 -3.10 -6.96 -23.77
CA LEU A 515 -3.45 -7.89 -22.69
C LEU A 515 -3.76 -7.15 -21.38
N ARG A 516 -3.03 -6.08 -21.08
CA ARG A 516 -3.26 -5.21 -19.91
C ARG A 516 -4.63 -4.55 -19.96
N VAL A 517 -4.98 -3.98 -21.10
CA VAL A 517 -6.27 -3.32 -21.34
C VAL A 517 -7.41 -4.33 -21.24
N LYS A 518 -7.26 -5.53 -21.79
CA LYS A 518 -8.27 -6.59 -21.71
C LYS A 518 -8.50 -7.06 -20.28
N SER A 519 -7.41 -7.34 -19.55
CA SER A 519 -7.47 -7.72 -18.15
C SER A 519 -8.16 -6.66 -17.29
N TYR A 520 -7.96 -5.40 -17.61
CA TYR A 520 -8.59 -4.27 -16.97
C TYR A 520 -10.10 -4.20 -17.25
N GLN A 521 -10.52 -4.36 -18.51
CA GLN A 521 -11.91 -4.41 -18.91
C GLN A 521 -12.67 -5.56 -18.21
N ASP A 522 -11.99 -6.71 -18.07
CA ASP A 522 -12.54 -7.86 -17.36
C ASP A 522 -12.78 -7.56 -15.87
N ILE A 523 -11.86 -6.83 -15.22
CA ILE A 523 -12.03 -6.37 -13.83
C ILE A 523 -13.20 -5.39 -13.70
N VAL A 524 -13.31 -4.42 -14.59
CA VAL A 524 -14.43 -3.45 -14.60
C VAL A 524 -15.78 -4.14 -14.84
N ASN A 525 -15.82 -5.18 -15.69
CA ASN A 525 -17.03 -5.94 -15.96
C ASN A 525 -17.43 -6.87 -14.81
N ILE A 526 -16.48 -7.27 -13.95
CA ILE A 526 -16.72 -8.06 -12.73
C ILE A 526 -17.25 -7.18 -11.58
N VAL A 527 -16.84 -5.92 -11.56
CA VAL A 527 -17.22 -4.95 -10.52
C VAL A 527 -18.57 -4.27 -10.82
N LYS A 528 -19.00 -4.23 -12.09
CA LYS A 528 -20.37 -3.85 -12.49
C LYS A 528 -21.34 -5.01 -12.28
#